data_d5f4685091582070a2bc254c667070d0
#
_entry.id   d5f4685091582070a2bc254c667070d0
#
_cell.length_a   1.000
_cell.length_b   1.000
_cell.length_c   1.000
_cell.angle_alpha   90.00
_cell.angle_beta   90.00
_cell.angle_gamma   90.00
#
_symmetry.space_group_name_H-M   'P 1'
#
loop_
_entity.id
_entity.type
_entity.pdbx_description
1 polymer ?
#
loop_
_entity_poly.entity_id
_entity_poly.type
_entity_poly.pdbx_seq_one_letter_code
_entity_poly.pdbx_strand_id
1 'polypeptide(L)'
;MIEQGRVMHHEREIASARERSDGVELVFTDNTRQQVDRVILATGFSTARPGGRMIDALIKSASLPLAPCGYPVVDEMCRWHPDIYVTGPLAELALGPASRNIAGARRAGDSIIAALDAELAAA
;
A
#
# COMPACT_ATOMS: atom_id res chain seq x y z
N MET A 1 -4.13 -23.39 -6.07
CA MET A 1 -3.75 -23.23 -7.49
C MET A 1 -2.28 -23.58 -7.74
N ILE A 2 -1.33 -23.08 -6.96
CA ILE A 2 0.11 -23.45 -7.07
C ILE A 2 0.28 -24.93 -6.72
N GLU A 3 -0.29 -25.40 -5.60
CA GLU A 3 -0.25 -26.80 -5.16
C GLU A 3 -0.90 -27.79 -6.13
N GLN A 4 -1.76 -27.32 -7.04
CA GLN A 4 -2.43 -28.17 -8.05
C GLN A 4 -1.67 -28.20 -9.39
N GLY A 5 -0.45 -27.66 -9.46
CA GLY A 5 0.37 -27.63 -10.69
C GLY A 5 -0.18 -26.76 -11.82
N ARG A 6 -1.24 -25.97 -11.56
CA ARG A 6 -1.84 -25.07 -12.57
C ARG A 6 -1.09 -23.74 -12.71
N VAL A 7 -0.24 -23.41 -11.73
CA VAL A 7 0.61 -22.22 -11.71
C VAL A 7 2.00 -22.63 -11.27
N MET A 8 2.99 -22.32 -12.07
CA MET A 8 4.40 -22.49 -11.70
C MET A 8 4.91 -21.20 -11.07
N HIS A 9 5.49 -21.29 -9.88
CA HIS A 9 6.15 -20.20 -9.21
C HIS A 9 7.65 -20.24 -9.45
N HIS A 10 8.23 -19.14 -9.92
CA HIS A 10 9.66 -19.00 -10.14
C HIS A 10 10.16 -17.74 -9.40
N GLU A 11 11.12 -17.92 -8.52
CA GLU A 11 11.87 -16.82 -7.90
C GLU A 11 13.02 -16.41 -8.82
N ARG A 12 12.71 -15.60 -9.83
CA ARG A 12 13.70 -15.11 -10.80
C ARG A 12 13.53 -13.63 -11.04
N GLU A 13 14.61 -12.95 -11.25
CA GLU A 13 14.63 -11.54 -11.61
C GLU A 13 14.70 -11.37 -13.12
N ILE A 14 13.79 -10.55 -13.67
CA ILE A 14 13.74 -10.25 -15.10
C ILE A 14 14.73 -9.11 -15.39
N ALA A 15 15.77 -9.40 -16.17
CA ALA A 15 16.75 -8.42 -16.63
C ALA A 15 16.21 -7.54 -17.78
N SER A 16 15.45 -8.15 -18.71
CA SER A 16 14.81 -7.42 -19.81
C SER A 16 13.62 -8.19 -20.38
N ALA A 17 12.71 -7.44 -21.02
CA ALA A 17 11.59 -8.00 -21.79
C ALA A 17 11.62 -7.38 -23.19
N ARG A 18 11.33 -8.18 -24.22
CA ARG A 18 11.27 -7.75 -25.61
C ARG A 18 10.01 -8.26 -26.27
N GLU A 19 9.28 -7.38 -26.92
CA GLU A 19 8.15 -7.76 -27.76
C GLU A 19 8.63 -8.57 -28.99
N ARG A 20 7.90 -9.62 -29.31
CA ARG A 20 8.06 -10.48 -30.47
C ARG A 20 6.73 -10.55 -31.21
N SER A 21 6.76 -11.06 -32.44
CA SER A 21 5.54 -11.22 -33.26
C SER A 21 4.51 -12.18 -32.65
N ASP A 22 4.93 -13.06 -31.75
CA ASP A 22 4.16 -14.14 -31.14
C ASP A 22 4.11 -14.07 -29.60
N GLY A 23 4.44 -12.89 -29.02
CA GLY A 23 4.40 -12.69 -27.59
C GLY A 23 5.54 -11.84 -27.04
N VAL A 24 6.03 -12.18 -25.86
CA VAL A 24 7.10 -11.46 -25.17
C VAL A 24 8.22 -12.43 -24.79
N GLU A 25 9.44 -12.13 -25.20
CA GLU A 25 10.65 -12.81 -24.74
C GLU A 25 11.15 -12.16 -23.44
N LEU A 26 11.17 -12.93 -22.36
CA LEU A 26 11.76 -12.54 -21.08
C LEU A 26 13.21 -13.07 -21.02
N VAL A 27 14.12 -12.18 -20.60
CA VAL A 27 15.52 -12.56 -20.30
C VAL A 27 15.72 -12.35 -18.80
N PHE A 28 16.14 -13.39 -18.10
CA PHE A 28 16.40 -13.33 -16.66
C PHE A 28 17.86 -12.96 -16.38
N THR A 29 18.15 -12.57 -15.14
CA THR A 29 19.50 -12.18 -14.70
C THR A 29 20.52 -13.32 -14.80
N ASP A 30 20.06 -14.58 -14.79
CA ASP A 30 20.87 -15.78 -15.05
C ASP A 30 21.11 -16.06 -16.54
N ASN A 31 20.75 -15.12 -17.43
CA ASN A 31 20.79 -15.22 -18.89
C ASN A 31 19.86 -16.30 -19.50
N THR A 32 19.03 -16.95 -18.73
CA THR A 32 17.98 -17.82 -19.28
C THR A 32 16.90 -17.00 -19.96
N ARG A 33 16.17 -17.61 -20.90
CA ARG A 33 15.11 -16.95 -21.66
C ARG A 33 13.83 -17.76 -21.59
N GLN A 34 12.71 -17.04 -21.60
CA GLN A 34 11.38 -17.65 -21.66
C GLN A 34 10.48 -16.84 -22.58
N GLN A 35 9.80 -17.53 -23.49
CA GLN A 35 8.74 -16.96 -24.30
C GLN A 35 7.42 -17.08 -23.56
N VAL A 36 6.63 -16.00 -23.55
CA VAL A 36 5.29 -15.97 -22.95
C VAL A 36 4.34 -15.18 -23.86
N ASP A 37 3.07 -15.53 -23.84
CA ASP A 37 2.06 -14.82 -24.64
C ASP A 37 1.78 -13.44 -24.09
N ARG A 38 1.77 -13.29 -22.76
CA ARG A 38 1.47 -12.05 -22.06
C ARG A 38 2.25 -11.92 -20.76
N VAL A 39 2.57 -10.68 -20.39
CA VAL A 39 3.15 -10.32 -19.10
C VAL A 39 2.16 -9.45 -18.34
N ILE A 40 1.82 -9.84 -17.12
CA ILE A 40 1.01 -9.04 -16.22
C ILE A 40 1.91 -8.52 -15.11
N LEU A 41 2.08 -7.20 -15.06
CA LEU A 41 2.93 -6.54 -14.07
C LEU A 41 2.13 -6.33 -12.78
N ALA A 42 2.51 -7.03 -11.71
CA ALA A 42 1.94 -6.89 -10.38
C ALA A 42 2.99 -6.32 -9.41
N THR A 43 3.61 -5.21 -9.79
CA THR A 43 4.77 -4.60 -9.11
C THR A 43 4.42 -3.82 -7.85
N GLY A 44 3.14 -3.73 -7.49
CA GLY A 44 2.68 -2.99 -6.31
C GLY A 44 2.80 -1.49 -6.47
N PHE A 45 2.92 -0.81 -5.33
CA PHE A 45 3.03 0.65 -5.24
C PHE A 45 4.36 1.04 -4.58
N SER A 46 4.75 2.30 -4.76
CA SER A 46 5.86 2.88 -4.00
C SER A 46 5.61 2.73 -2.49
N THR A 47 6.63 2.34 -1.76
CA THR A 47 6.61 2.25 -0.29
C THR A 47 6.79 3.61 0.38
N ALA A 48 7.03 4.67 -0.40
CA ALA A 48 7.17 6.01 0.15
C ALA A 48 5.85 6.51 0.76
N ARG A 49 5.94 7.05 1.97
CA ARG A 49 4.80 7.68 2.65
C ARG A 49 4.30 8.87 1.82
N PRO A 50 2.98 8.95 1.53
CA PRO A 50 2.41 10.09 0.79
C PRO A 50 2.35 11.36 1.65
N GLY A 51 2.14 12.51 0.99
CA GLY A 51 1.91 13.80 1.63
C GLY A 51 3.12 14.73 1.66
N GLY A 52 4.31 14.25 1.30
CA GLY A 52 5.51 15.06 1.08
C GLY A 52 5.81 16.03 2.23
N ARG A 53 6.28 17.23 1.88
CA ARG A 53 6.71 18.25 2.87
C ARG A 53 5.63 18.69 3.84
N MET A 54 4.35 18.65 3.45
CA MET A 54 3.26 19.04 4.35
C MET A 54 3.16 18.06 5.54
N ILE A 55 3.14 16.79 5.26
CA ILE A 55 3.09 15.74 6.30
C ILE A 55 4.40 15.73 7.11
N ASP A 56 5.55 15.94 6.49
CA ASP A 56 6.83 16.02 7.18
C ASP A 56 6.86 17.19 8.18
N ALA A 57 6.32 18.33 7.79
CA ALA A 57 6.21 19.49 8.69
C ALA A 57 5.25 19.22 9.85
N LEU A 58 4.10 18.60 9.57
CA LEU A 58 3.10 18.24 10.58
C LEU A 58 3.69 17.25 11.61
N ILE A 59 4.40 16.24 11.16
CA ILE A 59 5.07 15.26 12.04
C ILE A 59 6.03 15.97 13.01
N LYS A 60 6.84 16.89 12.48
CA LYS A 60 7.82 17.63 13.28
C LYS A 60 7.15 18.58 14.29
N SER A 61 6.12 19.31 13.85
CA SER A 61 5.47 20.33 14.70
C SER A 61 4.66 19.72 15.84
N ALA A 62 4.00 18.59 15.60
CA ALA A 62 3.14 17.92 16.57
C ALA A 62 3.77 16.65 17.17
N SER A 63 5.04 16.35 16.86
CA SER A 63 5.75 15.17 17.35
C SER A 63 4.97 13.87 17.12
N LEU A 64 4.39 13.71 15.94
CA LEU A 64 3.47 12.61 15.64
C LEU A 64 4.19 11.26 15.60
N PRO A 65 3.59 10.18 16.14
CA PRO A 65 4.22 8.88 16.20
C PRO A 65 4.31 8.22 14.81
N LEU A 66 5.50 7.66 14.52
CA LEU A 66 5.78 6.92 13.30
C LEU A 66 6.28 5.51 13.62
N ALA A 67 5.88 4.56 12.79
CA ALA A 67 6.49 3.23 12.77
C ALA A 67 7.90 3.29 12.13
N PRO A 68 8.76 2.26 12.33
CA PRO A 68 10.08 2.19 11.72
C PRO A 68 10.09 2.33 10.19
N CYS A 69 9.01 1.95 9.51
CA CYS A 69 8.82 2.11 8.07
C CYS A 69 8.44 3.55 7.66
N GLY A 70 8.30 4.49 8.62
CA GLY A 70 7.97 5.90 8.37
C GLY A 70 6.49 6.20 8.19
N TYR A 71 5.62 5.21 8.36
CA TYR A 71 4.17 5.39 8.30
C TYR A 71 3.55 5.80 9.64
N PRO A 72 2.41 6.50 9.65
CA PRO A 72 1.71 6.88 10.88
C PRO A 72 1.33 5.68 11.75
N VAL A 73 1.57 5.79 13.04
CA VAL A 73 0.98 4.91 14.06
C VAL A 73 -0.32 5.54 14.51
N VAL A 74 -1.44 4.97 14.11
CA VAL A 74 -2.79 5.45 14.42
C VAL A 74 -3.55 4.39 15.20
N ASP A 75 -4.59 4.80 15.93
CA ASP A 75 -5.50 3.88 16.61
C ASP A 75 -6.51 3.21 15.64
N GLU A 76 -7.41 2.40 16.18
CA GLU A 76 -8.46 1.70 15.42
C GLU A 76 -9.46 2.65 14.74
N MET A 77 -9.56 3.90 15.22
CA MET A 77 -10.40 4.96 14.67
C MET A 77 -9.64 5.84 13.66
N CYS A 78 -8.45 5.42 13.24
CA CYS A 78 -7.58 6.19 12.34
C CYS A 78 -7.14 7.54 12.92
N ARG A 79 -7.12 7.69 14.22
CA ARG A 79 -6.64 8.89 14.92
C ARG A 79 -5.12 8.81 15.08
N TRP A 80 -4.46 9.85 14.63
CA TRP A 80 -3.00 10.01 14.73
C TRP A 80 -2.59 10.95 15.88
N HIS A 81 -3.47 11.88 16.21
CA HIS A 81 -3.34 12.86 17.29
C HIS A 81 -4.75 13.23 17.77
N PRO A 82 -4.97 13.77 18.97
CA PRO A 82 -6.30 14.18 19.42
C PRO A 82 -7.13 14.97 18.39
N ASP A 83 -6.47 15.83 17.60
CA ASP A 83 -7.13 16.68 16.60
C ASP A 83 -6.84 16.25 15.15
N ILE A 84 -6.18 15.08 14.93
CA ILE A 84 -5.75 14.66 13.60
C ILE A 84 -6.17 13.22 13.32
N TYR A 85 -7.02 13.06 12.33
CA TYR A 85 -7.39 11.77 11.75
C TYR A 85 -6.81 11.63 10.37
N VAL A 86 -6.51 10.41 9.96
CA VAL A 86 -5.98 10.13 8.63
C VAL A 86 -6.77 9.02 7.95
N THR A 87 -6.80 9.05 6.63
CA THR A 87 -7.45 8.05 5.79
C THR A 87 -6.54 7.68 4.61
N GLY A 88 -6.96 6.71 3.83
CA GLY A 88 -6.20 6.26 2.67
C GLY A 88 -4.85 5.65 3.06
N PRO A 89 -3.80 5.86 2.26
CA PRO A 89 -2.49 5.25 2.52
C PRO A 89 -1.88 5.61 3.88
N LEU A 90 -2.21 6.75 4.47
CA LEU A 90 -1.68 7.13 5.79
C LEU A 90 -2.26 6.27 6.92
N ALA A 91 -3.42 5.63 6.72
CA ALA A 91 -4.03 4.71 7.68
C ALA A 91 -3.67 3.22 7.40
N GLU A 92 -2.68 2.95 6.56
CA GLU A 92 -2.38 1.58 6.08
C GLU A 92 -2.01 0.62 7.21
N LEU A 93 -1.30 1.08 8.23
CA LEU A 93 -0.89 0.20 9.34
C LEU A 93 -2.08 -0.26 10.19
N ALA A 94 -3.18 0.51 10.24
CA ALA A 94 -4.40 0.12 10.95
C ALA A 94 -5.36 -0.66 10.06
N LEU A 95 -5.54 -0.24 8.81
CA LEU A 95 -6.56 -0.78 7.90
C LEU A 95 -6.04 -1.82 6.90
N GLY A 96 -4.73 -2.00 6.84
CA GLY A 96 -4.06 -2.87 5.87
C GLY A 96 -4.01 -2.28 4.45
N PRO A 97 -3.51 -3.06 3.46
CA PRO A 97 -3.28 -2.59 2.09
C PRO A 97 -4.54 -2.07 1.39
N ALA A 98 -5.73 -2.50 1.81
CA ALA A 98 -7.00 -2.02 1.28
C ALA A 98 -7.25 -0.52 1.53
N SER A 99 -6.55 0.09 2.50
CA SER A 99 -6.61 1.53 2.77
C SER A 99 -6.30 2.39 1.54
N ARG A 100 -5.49 1.87 0.62
CA ARG A 100 -5.07 2.57 -0.61
C ARG A 100 -6.16 2.65 -1.68
N ASN A 101 -7.31 2.01 -1.49
CA ASN A 101 -8.41 2.03 -2.44
C ASN A 101 -9.67 2.69 -1.83
N ILE A 102 -10.71 2.85 -2.65
CA ILE A 102 -11.97 3.50 -2.27
C ILE A 102 -12.65 2.78 -1.09
N ALA A 103 -12.62 1.45 -1.07
CA ALA A 103 -13.25 0.67 0.00
C ALA A 103 -12.55 0.90 1.35
N GLY A 104 -11.21 0.93 1.36
CA GLY A 104 -10.45 1.25 2.57
C GLY A 104 -10.63 2.68 3.03
N ALA A 105 -10.70 3.65 2.09
CA ALA A 105 -10.98 5.04 2.44
C ALA A 105 -12.38 5.21 3.07
N ARG A 106 -13.39 4.48 2.59
CA ARG A 106 -14.73 4.46 3.20
C ARG A 106 -14.70 3.88 4.61
N ARG A 107 -14.03 2.73 4.81
CA ARG A 107 -13.88 2.15 6.16
C ARG A 107 -13.22 3.12 7.14
N ALA A 108 -12.16 3.83 6.71
CA ALA A 108 -11.57 4.88 7.53
C ALA A 108 -12.58 5.97 7.88
N GLY A 109 -13.36 6.43 6.90
CA GLY A 109 -14.41 7.44 7.11
C GLY A 109 -15.45 6.99 8.13
N ASP A 110 -15.95 5.77 8.00
CA ASP A 110 -16.93 5.21 8.95
C ASP A 110 -16.37 5.13 10.39
N SER A 111 -15.10 4.71 10.54
CA SER A 111 -14.43 4.67 11.85
C SER A 111 -14.23 6.07 12.45
N ILE A 112 -13.83 7.04 11.62
CA ILE A 112 -13.64 8.44 12.05
C ILE A 112 -14.97 9.07 12.48
N ILE A 113 -16.03 8.87 11.70
CA ILE A 113 -17.37 9.37 12.05
C ILE A 113 -17.83 8.80 13.39
N ALA A 114 -17.69 7.50 13.60
CA ALA A 114 -18.06 6.87 14.87
C ALA A 114 -17.28 7.44 16.06
N ALA A 115 -15.99 7.76 15.88
CA ALA A 115 -15.17 8.37 16.91
C ALA A 115 -15.65 9.80 17.24
N LEU A 116 -15.92 10.61 16.23
CA LEU A 116 -16.38 11.98 16.38
C LEU A 116 -17.77 12.05 17.00
N ASP A 117 -18.69 11.17 16.62
CA ASP A 117 -20.03 11.09 17.22
C ASP A 117 -19.95 10.75 18.70
N ALA A 118 -19.06 9.82 19.09
CA ALA A 118 -18.86 9.47 20.48
C ALA A 118 -18.28 10.65 21.30
N GLU A 119 -17.37 11.42 20.76
CA GLU A 119 -16.81 12.63 21.38
C GLU A 119 -17.86 13.71 21.57
N LEU A 120 -18.66 13.97 20.53
CA LEU A 120 -19.75 14.96 20.60
C LEU A 120 -20.83 14.59 21.61
N ALA A 121 -21.10 13.28 21.79
CA ALA A 121 -22.05 12.79 22.78
C ALA A 121 -21.54 12.90 24.24
N ALA A 122 -20.23 13.00 24.42
CA ALA A 122 -19.57 13.08 25.72
C ALA A 122 -19.27 14.53 26.19
N ALA A 123 -19.46 15.51 25.32
CA ALA A 123 -19.18 16.95 25.56
C ALA A 123 -20.40 17.66 26.10
#